data_8c2f0251f9d21eb44a75d1411e9716fb
#
_entry.id   8c2f0251f9d21eb44a75d1411e9716fb
#
_cell.length_a   1.000
_cell.length_b   1.000
_cell.length_c   1.000
_cell.angle_alpha   90.00
_cell.angle_beta   90.00
_cell.angle_gamma   90.00
#
_symmetry.space_group_name_H-M   'P 1'
#
loop_
_entity.id
_entity.type
_entity.pdbx_description
1 polymer ?
#
loop_
_entity_poly.entity_id
_entity_poly.type
_entity_poly.pdbx_seq_one_letter_code
_entity_poly.pdbx_strand_id
1 'polypeptide(L)'
;MRSEEISTGISGSSQSRVMLSSKTWQQLMANRFASMQIVRTAQAMFTRRRVLESIPIVDGRTESRSDPILGAMADTSIPEAALSALLDTLDKANVRVAEQFPGDSTQRQPVHTFYGGAHLFKADAANKLGAIALRSLQEHAPDAATFAAAIDLEPTLADRVYLRLIEKITREPVEDFRIDFEDGFGNRPDQEEDGYAQIAASEVAKGFSDGTLPPAIGIRIKPLSEELKRRSLRTFDLFLTRLLERTDGVLPPNFVVTLPKITSADQVAALASACDAFEYWRELPAGTLRFELMVETTQSIVAPDGTVSLPRFVAEGGGRVVAAHFGTYDYTAACGITAAHQHMRHPVCDFAKHVMQVTLAGTGLWLSDGATNVMPIGPREVVHRAWRLHAEHVRHSLVSGFYQGWDLHPAQLPTRYAAVYAFFLEGLGTASDRLRNFVQKAAQATLVGQVFDDAATGQGLLNYFLRALNCGAITEHEAVEKSGLTLDELRGRSFVKILAKRPG
;
A
#
# COMPACT_ATOMS: atom_id res chain seq x y z
N MET A 1 34.66 45.56 -9.16
CA MET A 1 34.57 47.02 -9.46
C MET A 1 33.18 47.32 -9.95
N ARG A 2 32.62 48.30 -9.27
CA ARG A 2 31.35 49.02 -9.44
C ARG A 2 30.11 48.37 -8.85
N SER A 3 29.80 48.88 -7.68
CA SER A 3 28.56 49.10 -7.00
C SER A 3 27.71 50.15 -7.72
N GLU A 4 26.40 49.96 -7.76
CA GLU A 4 25.48 51.11 -7.77
C GLU A 4 24.31 50.82 -6.81
N GLU A 5 24.22 51.67 -5.81
CA GLU A 5 23.10 51.89 -4.92
C GLU A 5 21.99 52.65 -5.63
N ILE A 6 20.74 52.36 -5.39
CA ILE A 6 19.65 53.35 -5.36
C ILE A 6 18.65 53.02 -4.25
N SER A 7 18.32 54.06 -3.53
CA SER A 7 17.66 54.22 -2.25
C SER A 7 16.15 54.05 -2.24
N THR A 8 15.70 53.55 -1.10
CA THR A 8 14.64 53.99 -0.15
C THR A 8 13.19 54.28 -0.59
N GLY A 9 12.29 53.53 0.01
CA GLY A 9 10.89 53.88 0.22
C GLY A 9 10.27 52.95 1.27
N ILE A 10 10.04 53.48 2.46
CA ILE A 10 9.59 52.83 3.71
C ILE A 10 8.07 52.58 3.68
N SER A 11 7.56 51.41 4.05
CA SER A 11 6.65 51.19 5.20
C SER A 11 6.05 49.78 5.22
N GLY A 12 6.03 49.15 6.41
CA GLY A 12 5.12 48.04 6.74
C GLY A 12 5.78 46.72 7.12
N SER A 13 6.00 46.49 8.39
CA SER A 13 6.16 45.24 9.15
C SER A 13 6.80 44.04 8.40
N SER A 14 8.09 43.93 8.52
CA SER A 14 8.87 42.76 8.06
C SER A 14 9.09 41.80 9.24
N GLN A 15 8.45 40.62 9.17
CA GLN A 15 9.03 39.45 9.82
C GLN A 15 10.31 39.10 9.04
N SER A 16 11.45 39.24 9.67
CA SER A 16 12.76 38.91 9.12
C SER A 16 12.87 37.39 8.88
N ARG A 17 12.74 36.98 7.64
CA ARG A 17 13.12 35.63 7.18
C ARG A 17 14.64 35.53 7.30
N VAL A 18 15.12 34.70 8.25
CA VAL A 18 16.53 34.30 8.29
C VAL A 18 16.75 33.30 7.17
N MET A 19 17.24 33.76 6.04
CA MET A 19 17.74 32.88 4.98
C MET A 19 19.04 32.21 5.48
N LEU A 20 18.95 30.95 5.87
CA LEU A 20 20.12 30.14 6.15
C LEU A 20 20.88 29.93 4.83
N SER A 21 22.19 30.18 4.82
CA SER A 21 23.03 29.95 3.63
C SER A 21 23.00 28.45 3.26
N SER A 22 23.23 28.15 1.99
CA SER A 22 23.31 26.75 1.50
C SER A 22 24.33 25.91 2.28
N LYS A 23 25.40 26.53 2.79
CA LYS A 23 26.39 25.88 3.68
C LYS A 23 25.82 25.53 5.06
N THR A 24 24.98 26.38 5.60
CA THR A 24 24.36 26.15 6.91
C THR A 24 23.33 25.00 6.82
N TRP A 25 22.64 24.92 5.69
CA TRP A 25 21.69 23.83 5.43
C TRP A 25 22.41 22.49 5.23
N GLN A 26 23.51 22.46 4.46
CA GLN A 26 24.36 21.27 4.31
C GLN A 26 24.93 20.80 5.64
N GLN A 27 25.33 21.72 6.52
CA GLN A 27 25.84 21.43 7.87
C GLN A 27 24.73 20.88 8.78
N LEU A 28 23.52 21.42 8.71
CA LEU A 28 22.34 20.94 9.45
C LEU A 28 21.92 19.53 9.03
N MET A 29 21.93 19.26 7.72
CA MET A 29 21.63 17.93 7.19
C MET A 29 22.74 16.92 7.52
N ALA A 30 24.01 17.30 7.40
CA ALA A 30 25.14 16.45 7.78
C ALA A 30 25.12 16.12 9.28
N ASN A 31 24.77 17.09 10.14
CA ASN A 31 24.65 16.88 11.58
C ASN A 31 23.44 16.01 11.94
N ARG A 32 22.33 16.10 11.20
CA ARG A 32 21.16 15.22 11.40
C ARG A 32 21.47 13.78 10.96
N PHE A 33 22.20 13.59 9.84
CA PHE A 33 22.70 12.27 9.42
C PHE A 33 23.67 11.67 10.44
N ALA A 34 24.61 12.46 10.94
CA ALA A 34 25.57 12.03 11.96
C ALA A 34 24.85 11.69 13.29
N SER A 35 23.89 12.49 13.71
CA SER A 35 23.12 12.25 14.94
C SER A 35 22.23 11.01 14.84
N MET A 36 21.64 10.73 13.68
CA MET A 36 20.87 9.50 13.44
C MET A 36 21.76 8.25 13.47
N GLN A 37 22.96 8.31 12.90
CA GLN A 37 23.92 7.19 12.97
C GLN A 37 24.43 6.95 14.38
N ILE A 38 24.73 8.02 15.15
CA ILE A 38 25.23 7.91 16.52
C ILE A 38 24.16 7.33 17.46
N VAL A 39 22.91 7.76 17.34
CA VAL A 39 21.78 7.21 18.12
C VAL A 39 21.54 5.74 17.80
N ARG A 40 21.65 5.34 16.52
CA ARG A 40 21.48 3.94 16.11
C ARG A 40 22.59 3.04 16.61
N THR A 41 23.85 3.48 16.58
CA THR A 41 25.00 2.70 17.08
C THR A 41 24.99 2.57 18.61
N ALA A 42 24.59 3.62 19.33
CA ALA A 42 24.46 3.61 20.78
C ALA A 42 23.29 2.71 21.23
N GLN A 43 22.17 2.73 20.55
CA GLN A 43 21.00 1.90 20.85
C GLN A 43 21.28 0.41 20.64
N ALA A 44 22.00 0.04 19.58
CA ALA A 44 22.38 -1.35 19.30
C ALA A 44 23.41 -1.94 20.31
N MET A 45 24.28 -1.12 20.87
CA MET A 45 25.27 -1.55 21.86
C MET A 45 24.72 -1.61 23.29
N PHE A 46 23.70 -0.81 23.65
CA PHE A 46 23.15 -0.78 25.02
C PHE A 46 22.16 -1.90 25.32
N THR A 47 21.55 -2.51 24.29
CA THR A 47 20.48 -3.52 24.50
C THR A 47 21.02 -4.91 24.86
N ARG A 48 22.31 -5.22 24.64
CA ARG A 48 22.88 -6.55 24.91
C ARG A 48 23.47 -6.77 26.29
N ARG A 49 23.67 -5.72 27.10
CA ARG A 49 24.44 -5.88 28.39
C ARG A 49 23.66 -5.63 29.67
N ARG A 50 22.37 -5.25 29.64
CA ARG A 50 21.62 -4.86 30.83
C ARG A 50 20.46 -5.76 31.27
N VAL A 51 20.20 -6.87 30.61
CA VAL A 51 19.08 -7.77 31.00
C VAL A 51 19.48 -8.77 32.09
N LEU A 52 20.77 -8.94 32.39
CA LEU A 52 21.25 -9.95 33.35
C LEU A 52 21.77 -9.42 34.70
N GLU A 53 21.85 -8.10 34.90
CA GLU A 53 22.52 -7.56 36.10
C GLU A 53 21.62 -6.77 37.07
N SER A 54 20.27 -6.76 36.91
CA SER A 54 19.39 -5.97 37.77
C SER A 54 18.22 -6.75 38.37
N ILE A 55 18.43 -7.96 38.84
CA ILE A 55 17.45 -8.62 39.71
C ILE A 55 17.98 -8.60 41.12
N PRO A 56 17.43 -7.78 42.05
CA PRO A 56 17.83 -7.86 43.44
C PRO A 56 17.23 -9.13 44.05
N ILE A 57 18.12 -10.00 44.55
CA ILE A 57 17.74 -11.13 45.42
C ILE A 57 17.37 -10.54 46.78
N VAL A 58 16.09 -10.51 47.09
CA VAL A 58 15.65 -10.19 48.46
C VAL A 58 15.31 -11.49 49.16
N ASP A 59 16.20 -11.82 50.10
CA ASP A 59 15.99 -12.93 51.06
C ASP A 59 15.06 -12.41 52.17
N GLY A 60 13.92 -13.03 52.36
CA GLY A 60 12.94 -12.55 53.35
C GLY A 60 11.94 -13.66 53.75
N ARG A 61 12.36 -14.58 54.56
CA ARG A 61 11.45 -15.43 55.34
C ARG A 61 10.89 -14.64 56.49
N THR A 62 9.56 -14.43 56.50
CA THR A 62 8.83 -14.17 57.78
C THR A 62 7.51 -14.93 57.71
N GLU A 63 7.38 -15.88 58.62
CA GLU A 63 6.14 -16.59 58.94
C GLU A 63 5.14 -15.66 59.63
N SER A 64 3.89 -15.64 59.14
CA SER A 64 2.74 -15.29 59.99
C SER A 64 1.54 -16.21 59.62
N ARG A 65 1.12 -16.96 60.65
CA ARG A 65 -0.12 -17.72 60.64
C ARG A 65 -1.29 -16.80 60.90
N SER A 66 -2.36 -16.91 60.15
CA SER A 66 -3.76 -16.70 60.63
C SER A 66 -4.80 -17.19 59.62
N ASP A 67 -5.58 -18.07 60.04
CA ASP A 67 -6.98 -18.49 59.84
C ASP A 67 -7.66 -18.64 58.47
N PRO A 68 -8.41 -19.76 58.31
CA PRO A 68 -9.04 -20.16 57.05
C PRO A 68 -10.49 -19.71 56.96
N ILE A 69 -10.94 -19.45 55.78
CA ILE A 69 -12.28 -19.29 55.21
C ILE A 69 -12.51 -17.93 54.60
N LEU A 70 -11.92 -17.72 53.44
CA LEU A 70 -12.48 -16.91 52.33
C LEU A 70 -11.53 -17.12 51.15
N GLY A 71 -11.98 -17.77 50.09
CA GLY A 71 -11.38 -18.04 48.79
C GLY A 71 -9.85 -17.96 48.75
N ALA A 72 -9.15 -19.06 48.92
CA ALA A 72 -7.72 -19.13 48.73
C ALA A 72 -7.39 -18.66 47.33
N MET A 73 -6.85 -17.44 47.18
CA MET A 73 -6.11 -17.08 45.97
C MET A 73 -4.95 -18.08 45.85
N ALA A 74 -4.87 -18.74 44.71
CA ALA A 74 -3.80 -19.70 44.48
C ALA A 74 -2.45 -19.01 44.75
N ASP A 75 -1.63 -19.56 45.62
CA ASP A 75 -0.28 -19.04 45.91
C ASP A 75 0.53 -19.04 44.62
N THR A 76 0.93 -17.85 44.17
CA THR A 76 1.81 -17.69 43.00
C THR A 76 3.26 -17.70 43.45
N SER A 77 4.16 -18.39 42.71
CA SER A 77 5.58 -18.50 43.06
C SER A 77 6.38 -17.23 42.71
N ILE A 78 5.85 -16.31 41.90
CA ILE A 78 6.51 -15.07 41.50
C ILE A 78 6.06 -13.94 42.44
N PRO A 79 7.00 -13.30 43.18
CA PRO A 79 6.66 -12.14 44.00
C PRO A 79 6.07 -11.00 43.18
N GLU A 80 5.08 -10.28 43.72
CA GLU A 80 4.37 -9.19 43.04
C GLU A 80 5.31 -8.11 42.48
N ALA A 81 6.35 -7.74 43.22
CA ALA A 81 7.34 -6.76 42.75
C ALA A 81 8.10 -7.25 41.49
N ALA A 82 8.40 -8.55 41.41
CA ALA A 82 9.07 -9.14 40.25
C ALA A 82 8.07 -9.24 39.06
N LEU A 83 6.82 -9.60 39.34
CA LEU A 83 5.77 -9.65 38.33
C LEU A 83 5.51 -8.25 37.75
N SER A 84 5.39 -7.23 38.58
CA SER A 84 5.20 -5.83 38.14
C SER A 84 6.35 -5.37 37.24
N ALA A 85 7.60 -5.64 37.58
CA ALA A 85 8.76 -5.27 36.76
C ALA A 85 8.77 -6.00 35.40
N LEU A 86 8.32 -7.26 35.36
CA LEU A 86 8.15 -8.00 34.10
C LEU A 86 7.02 -7.42 33.25
N LEU A 87 5.88 -7.08 33.85
CA LEU A 87 4.74 -6.47 33.15
C LEU A 87 5.12 -5.09 32.58
N ASP A 88 5.80 -4.23 33.34
CA ASP A 88 6.29 -2.94 32.85
C ASP A 88 7.22 -3.10 31.62
N THR A 89 8.04 -4.15 31.62
CA THR A 89 8.94 -4.46 30.49
C THR A 89 8.15 -4.92 29.28
N LEU A 90 7.15 -5.77 29.49
CA LEU A 90 6.26 -6.26 28.43
C LEU A 90 5.39 -5.13 27.88
N ASP A 91 4.87 -4.26 28.70
CA ASP A 91 4.05 -3.12 28.26
C ASP A 91 4.82 -2.22 27.29
N LYS A 92 6.07 -1.88 27.65
CA LYS A 92 6.94 -1.11 26.75
C LYS A 92 7.27 -1.84 25.45
N ALA A 93 7.44 -3.16 25.50
CA ALA A 93 7.65 -3.97 24.30
C ALA A 93 6.39 -4.05 23.44
N ASN A 94 5.24 -4.27 24.06
CA ASN A 94 3.95 -4.38 23.38
C ASN A 94 3.53 -3.06 22.71
N VAL A 95 3.78 -1.92 23.35
CA VAL A 95 3.57 -0.60 22.74
C VAL A 95 4.39 -0.47 21.46
N ARG A 96 5.68 -0.78 21.47
CA ARG A 96 6.53 -0.74 20.28
C ARG A 96 6.01 -1.69 19.17
N VAL A 97 5.57 -2.89 19.53
CA VAL A 97 4.99 -3.84 18.58
C VAL A 97 3.70 -3.28 17.97
N ALA A 98 2.82 -2.70 18.79
CA ALA A 98 1.57 -2.12 18.31
C ALA A 98 1.79 -0.89 17.40
N GLU A 99 2.81 -0.08 17.66
CA GLU A 99 3.22 1.03 16.79
C GLU A 99 3.79 0.53 15.45
N GLN A 100 4.56 -0.54 15.48
CA GLN A 100 5.21 -1.11 14.29
C GLN A 100 4.23 -1.95 13.44
N PHE A 101 3.26 -2.58 14.08
CA PHE A 101 2.26 -3.45 13.46
C PHE A 101 0.84 -2.99 13.84
N PRO A 102 0.38 -1.84 13.33
CA PRO A 102 -0.94 -1.28 13.66
C PRO A 102 -2.11 -2.08 13.07
N GLY A 103 -1.82 -3.09 12.27
CA GLY A 103 -2.82 -3.86 11.54
C GLY A 103 -3.10 -3.29 10.15
N ASP A 104 -4.15 -3.80 9.50
CA ASP A 104 -4.54 -3.38 8.15
C ASP A 104 -5.00 -1.91 8.14
N SER A 105 -4.63 -1.17 7.09
CA SER A 105 -5.10 0.20 6.87
C SER A 105 -6.62 0.28 6.83
N THR A 106 -7.19 1.34 7.42
CA THR A 106 -8.63 1.62 7.37
C THR A 106 -9.08 2.24 6.05
N GLN A 107 -8.15 2.68 5.22
CA GLN A 107 -8.44 3.28 3.92
C GLN A 107 -8.85 2.20 2.90
N ARG A 108 -9.58 2.63 1.86
CA ARG A 108 -9.91 1.77 0.73
C ARG A 108 -8.64 1.48 -0.08
N GLN A 109 -8.23 0.21 -0.14
CA GLN A 109 -7.18 -0.22 -1.06
C GLN A 109 -7.75 -0.32 -2.48
N PRO A 110 -7.12 0.30 -3.50
CA PRO A 110 -7.50 0.09 -4.89
C PRO A 110 -7.31 -1.37 -5.31
N VAL A 111 -8.18 -1.88 -6.20
CA VAL A 111 -7.98 -3.23 -6.76
C VAL A 111 -6.94 -3.25 -7.88
N HIS A 112 -6.63 -2.09 -8.41
CA HIS A 112 -5.56 -1.92 -9.41
C HIS A 112 -4.92 -0.54 -9.35
N THR A 113 -3.71 -0.46 -9.90
CA THR A 113 -3.07 0.77 -10.33
C THR A 113 -2.90 0.70 -11.85
N PHE A 114 -3.42 1.69 -12.57
CA PHE A 114 -3.23 1.82 -14.01
C PHE A 114 -1.98 2.66 -14.30
N TYR A 115 -1.01 2.11 -15.03
CA TYR A 115 0.20 2.82 -15.43
C TYR A 115 0.06 3.37 -16.85
N GLY A 116 0.26 4.68 -17.00
CA GLY A 116 0.23 5.34 -18.29
C GLY A 116 1.36 6.36 -18.44
N GLY A 117 2.06 6.33 -19.60
CA GLY A 117 3.18 7.24 -19.85
C GLY A 117 2.80 8.71 -19.71
N ALA A 118 3.66 9.49 -19.07
CA ALA A 118 3.41 10.90 -18.75
C ALA A 118 3.06 11.76 -19.97
N HIS A 119 3.61 11.42 -21.14
CA HIS A 119 3.31 12.12 -22.40
C HIS A 119 1.87 11.89 -22.92
N LEU A 120 1.19 10.86 -22.43
CA LEU A 120 -0.20 10.51 -22.82
C LEU A 120 -1.23 10.99 -21.82
N PHE A 121 -0.82 11.39 -20.62
CA PHE A 121 -1.74 11.74 -19.55
C PHE A 121 -2.52 13.02 -19.85
N LYS A 122 -3.84 12.97 -19.59
CA LYS A 122 -4.78 14.08 -19.68
C LYS A 122 -5.74 14.07 -18.49
N ALA A 123 -6.31 15.21 -18.16
CA ALA A 123 -7.23 15.40 -17.04
C ALA A 123 -8.41 14.40 -17.02
N ASP A 124 -8.88 14.00 -18.20
CA ASP A 124 -9.99 13.07 -18.40
C ASP A 124 -9.54 11.63 -18.75
N ALA A 125 -8.26 11.30 -18.51
CA ALA A 125 -7.67 10.01 -18.89
C ALA A 125 -8.46 8.81 -18.34
N ALA A 126 -8.86 8.84 -17.07
CA ALA A 126 -9.62 7.75 -16.46
C ALA A 126 -10.95 7.48 -17.22
N ASN A 127 -11.69 8.52 -17.55
CA ASN A 127 -12.96 8.40 -18.28
C ASN A 127 -12.77 7.86 -19.70
N LYS A 128 -11.69 8.30 -20.39
CA LYS A 128 -11.34 7.79 -21.71
C LYS A 128 -10.96 6.31 -21.69
N LEU A 129 -10.19 5.89 -20.67
CA LEU A 129 -9.84 4.48 -20.47
C LEU A 129 -11.10 3.64 -20.23
N GLY A 130 -12.05 4.13 -19.42
CA GLY A 130 -13.34 3.48 -19.21
C GLY A 130 -14.15 3.31 -20.50
N ALA A 131 -14.22 4.35 -21.32
CA ALA A 131 -14.91 4.29 -22.62
C ALA A 131 -14.27 3.26 -23.57
N ILE A 132 -12.94 3.15 -23.58
CA ILE A 132 -12.23 2.15 -24.38
C ILE A 132 -12.50 0.74 -23.82
N ALA A 133 -12.50 0.57 -22.49
CA ALA A 133 -12.79 -0.71 -21.84
C ALA A 133 -14.20 -1.22 -22.18
N LEU A 134 -15.21 -0.35 -22.06
CA LEU A 134 -16.60 -0.70 -22.42
C LEU A 134 -16.76 -1.00 -23.90
N ARG A 135 -16.09 -0.26 -24.78
CA ARG A 135 -16.10 -0.55 -26.20
C ARG A 135 -15.48 -1.94 -26.51
N SER A 136 -14.32 -2.24 -25.92
CA SER A 136 -13.69 -3.55 -26.06
C SER A 136 -14.59 -4.68 -25.55
N LEU A 137 -15.27 -4.48 -24.42
CA LEU A 137 -16.24 -5.43 -23.88
C LEU A 137 -17.41 -5.65 -24.87
N GLN A 138 -18.01 -4.57 -25.34
CA GLN A 138 -19.13 -4.61 -26.29
C GLN A 138 -18.76 -5.30 -27.62
N GLU A 139 -17.54 -5.09 -28.12
CA GLU A 139 -17.08 -5.63 -29.38
C GLU A 139 -16.79 -7.13 -29.27
N HIS A 140 -16.15 -7.56 -28.17
CA HIS A 140 -15.64 -8.93 -28.07
C HIS A 140 -16.54 -9.85 -27.22
N ALA A 141 -17.31 -9.32 -26.29
CA ALA A 141 -18.24 -10.07 -25.43
C ALA A 141 -19.46 -9.22 -25.06
N PRO A 142 -20.44 -9.04 -25.99
CA PRO A 142 -21.57 -8.13 -25.81
C PRO A 142 -22.59 -8.57 -24.76
N ASP A 143 -22.48 -9.81 -24.29
CA ASP A 143 -23.38 -10.39 -23.29
C ASP A 143 -22.61 -11.17 -22.21
N ALA A 144 -23.29 -11.40 -21.09
CA ALA A 144 -22.74 -12.05 -19.91
C ALA A 144 -22.23 -13.49 -20.19
N ALA A 145 -22.96 -14.26 -21.00
CA ALA A 145 -22.61 -15.64 -21.30
C ALA A 145 -21.32 -15.71 -22.14
N THR A 146 -21.22 -14.87 -23.16
CA THR A 146 -20.01 -14.75 -24.00
C THR A 146 -18.80 -14.33 -23.17
N PHE A 147 -18.99 -13.34 -22.28
CA PHE A 147 -17.91 -12.87 -21.42
C PHE A 147 -17.46 -13.94 -20.42
N ALA A 148 -18.41 -14.60 -19.75
CA ALA A 148 -18.14 -15.67 -18.81
C ALA A 148 -17.33 -16.82 -19.46
N ALA A 149 -17.72 -17.24 -20.67
CA ALA A 149 -16.99 -18.25 -21.44
C ALA A 149 -15.58 -17.79 -21.82
N ALA A 150 -15.38 -16.50 -22.10
CA ALA A 150 -14.08 -15.94 -22.46
C ALA A 150 -13.07 -16.00 -21.31
N ILE A 151 -13.52 -15.84 -20.05
CA ILE A 151 -12.65 -15.76 -18.87
C ILE A 151 -12.76 -16.95 -17.92
N ASP A 152 -13.49 -18.00 -18.33
CA ASP A 152 -13.71 -19.20 -17.51
C ASP A 152 -14.44 -18.91 -16.19
N LEU A 153 -15.41 -18.00 -16.26
CA LEU A 153 -16.26 -17.60 -15.11
C LEU A 153 -17.40 -18.59 -14.93
N GLU A 154 -17.67 -18.95 -13.68
CA GLU A 154 -18.83 -19.77 -13.32
C GLU A 154 -20.14 -19.20 -13.87
N PRO A 155 -20.91 -19.96 -14.69
CA PRO A 155 -22.12 -19.46 -15.37
C PRO A 155 -23.16 -18.87 -14.44
N THR A 156 -23.27 -19.37 -13.22
CA THR A 156 -24.24 -18.87 -12.21
C THR A 156 -23.93 -17.47 -11.72
N LEU A 157 -22.70 -16.99 -11.92
CA LEU A 157 -22.26 -15.65 -11.56
C LEU A 157 -22.25 -14.69 -12.74
N ALA A 158 -22.42 -15.19 -13.99
CA ALA A 158 -22.19 -14.45 -15.21
C ALA A 158 -22.96 -13.11 -15.25
N ASP A 159 -24.28 -13.14 -15.10
CA ASP A 159 -25.11 -11.95 -15.17
C ASP A 159 -24.77 -10.93 -14.08
N ARG A 160 -24.60 -11.41 -12.85
CA ARG A 160 -24.29 -10.56 -11.70
C ARG A 160 -22.94 -9.86 -11.84
N VAL A 161 -21.91 -10.58 -12.25
CA VAL A 161 -20.57 -10.05 -12.48
C VAL A 161 -20.58 -9.07 -13.65
N TYR A 162 -21.22 -9.43 -14.77
CA TYR A 162 -21.27 -8.62 -15.98
C TYR A 162 -21.95 -7.28 -15.75
N LEU A 163 -23.10 -7.27 -15.08
CA LEU A 163 -23.81 -6.04 -14.75
C LEU A 163 -22.98 -5.13 -13.81
N ARG A 164 -22.40 -5.71 -12.77
CA ARG A 164 -21.58 -4.95 -11.82
C ARG A 164 -20.31 -4.37 -12.44
N LEU A 165 -19.65 -5.10 -13.33
CA LEU A 165 -18.46 -4.57 -14.01
C LEU A 165 -18.80 -3.41 -14.94
N ILE A 166 -19.94 -3.46 -15.63
CA ILE A 166 -20.40 -2.35 -16.48
C ILE A 166 -20.68 -1.10 -15.63
N GLU A 167 -21.43 -1.26 -14.53
CA GLU A 167 -21.68 -0.16 -13.58
C GLU A 167 -20.37 0.42 -13.04
N LYS A 168 -19.44 -0.44 -12.66
CA LYS A 168 -18.14 -0.03 -12.14
C LYS A 168 -17.33 0.76 -13.14
N ILE A 169 -17.16 0.24 -14.35
CA ILE A 169 -16.40 0.93 -15.40
C ILE A 169 -17.08 2.22 -15.85
N THR A 170 -18.40 2.28 -15.83
CA THR A 170 -19.14 3.51 -16.16
C THR A 170 -18.94 4.59 -15.09
N ARG A 171 -18.98 4.22 -13.81
CA ARG A 171 -18.91 5.17 -12.70
C ARG A 171 -17.49 5.52 -12.30
N GLU A 172 -16.60 4.53 -12.23
CA GLU A 172 -15.24 4.65 -11.69
C GLU A 172 -14.34 3.63 -12.41
N PRO A 173 -13.93 3.91 -13.65
CA PRO A 173 -13.20 2.94 -14.47
C PRO A 173 -11.79 2.65 -13.95
N VAL A 174 -11.14 3.62 -13.32
CA VAL A 174 -9.79 3.52 -12.78
C VAL A 174 -9.83 3.94 -11.31
N GLU A 175 -9.30 3.10 -10.43
CA GLU A 175 -9.26 3.39 -9.00
C GLU A 175 -7.99 4.13 -8.59
N ASP A 176 -6.89 3.84 -9.26
CA ASP A 176 -5.58 4.45 -9.00
C ASP A 176 -4.81 4.59 -10.31
N PHE A 177 -4.20 5.75 -10.55
CA PHE A 177 -3.44 6.03 -11.77
C PHE A 177 -2.02 6.47 -11.43
N ARG A 178 -1.02 5.85 -12.09
CA ARG A 178 0.38 6.30 -12.04
C ARG A 178 0.77 6.91 -13.37
N ILE A 179 1.05 8.21 -13.33
CA ILE A 179 1.65 8.95 -14.42
C ILE A 179 3.13 8.55 -14.47
N ASP A 180 3.47 7.81 -15.49
CA ASP A 180 4.74 7.11 -15.56
C ASP A 180 5.80 7.92 -16.30
N PHE A 181 6.86 8.33 -15.60
CA PHE A 181 8.05 8.98 -16.16
C PHE A 181 9.20 7.99 -16.38
N GLU A 182 8.97 6.70 -16.15
CA GLU A 182 9.97 5.65 -16.29
C GLU A 182 9.70 4.82 -17.55
N ASP A 183 9.41 3.53 -17.45
CA ASP A 183 9.27 2.62 -18.59
C ASP A 183 8.17 3.03 -19.57
N GLY A 184 7.01 3.48 -19.09
CA GLY A 184 5.90 3.93 -19.93
C GLY A 184 6.15 5.28 -20.62
N PHE A 185 7.11 6.06 -20.15
CA PHE A 185 7.56 7.30 -20.80
C PHE A 185 8.72 7.05 -21.76
N GLY A 186 9.59 6.14 -21.39
CA GLY A 186 10.79 5.79 -22.12
C GLY A 186 11.94 6.78 -21.96
N ASN A 187 12.99 6.57 -22.72
CA ASN A 187 14.18 7.42 -22.68
C ASN A 187 14.01 8.61 -23.64
N ARG A 188 13.96 9.82 -23.06
CA ARG A 188 13.76 11.09 -23.77
C ARG A 188 14.79 12.13 -23.31
N PRO A 189 15.06 13.16 -24.14
CA PRO A 189 15.91 14.27 -23.72
C PRO A 189 15.39 14.95 -22.44
N ASP A 190 16.28 15.42 -21.58
CA ASP A 190 15.95 16.06 -20.31
C ASP A 190 14.98 17.24 -20.46
N GLN A 191 15.15 18.05 -21.52
CA GLN A 191 14.26 19.18 -21.78
C GLN A 191 12.83 18.74 -22.13
N GLU A 192 12.68 17.62 -22.83
CA GLU A 192 11.38 17.05 -23.17
C GLU A 192 10.68 16.52 -21.91
N GLU A 193 11.41 15.82 -21.03
CA GLU A 193 10.89 15.33 -19.77
C GLU A 193 10.51 16.47 -18.82
N ASP A 194 11.29 17.56 -18.76
CA ASP A 194 10.94 18.77 -18.01
C ASP A 194 9.58 19.37 -18.49
N GLY A 195 9.40 19.41 -19.81
CA GLY A 195 8.14 19.87 -20.40
C GLY A 195 6.95 18.99 -20.02
N TYR A 196 7.10 17.66 -20.14
CA TYR A 196 6.03 16.73 -19.79
C TYR A 196 5.75 16.68 -18.28
N ALA A 197 6.75 16.87 -17.41
CA ALA A 197 6.52 16.99 -15.98
C ALA A 197 5.57 18.14 -15.65
N GLN A 198 5.77 19.31 -16.28
CA GLN A 198 4.93 20.50 -16.09
C GLN A 198 3.54 20.34 -16.75
N ILE A 199 3.48 19.74 -17.94
CA ILE A 199 2.21 19.47 -18.65
C ILE A 199 1.36 18.50 -17.85
N ALA A 200 1.92 17.35 -17.43
CA ALA A 200 1.20 16.34 -16.68
C ALA A 200 0.71 16.89 -15.33
N ALA A 201 1.52 17.68 -14.62
CA ALA A 201 1.11 18.35 -13.39
C ALA A 201 -0.05 19.32 -13.61
N SER A 202 -0.04 20.07 -14.72
CA SER A 202 -1.12 21.00 -15.08
C SER A 202 -2.41 20.24 -15.43
N GLU A 203 -2.30 19.08 -16.10
CA GLU A 203 -3.44 18.20 -16.40
C GLU A 203 -4.01 17.56 -15.11
N VAL A 204 -3.15 17.19 -14.14
CA VAL A 204 -3.62 16.72 -12.81
C VAL A 204 -4.39 17.83 -12.10
N ALA A 205 -3.84 19.04 -12.04
CA ALA A 205 -4.52 20.19 -11.42
C ALA A 205 -5.87 20.48 -12.09
N LYS A 206 -5.93 20.41 -13.43
CA LYS A 206 -7.18 20.53 -14.18
C LYS A 206 -8.17 19.44 -13.81
N GLY A 207 -7.76 18.18 -13.82
CA GLY A 207 -8.61 17.04 -13.46
C GLY A 207 -9.08 17.10 -12.00
N PHE A 208 -8.26 17.64 -11.09
CA PHE A 208 -8.65 17.88 -9.70
C PHE A 208 -9.76 18.92 -9.59
N SER A 209 -9.63 20.04 -10.31
CA SER A 209 -10.65 21.08 -10.37
C SER A 209 -11.95 20.60 -11.04
N ASP A 210 -11.82 19.81 -12.11
CA ASP A 210 -12.96 19.30 -12.89
C ASP A 210 -13.65 18.08 -12.24
N GLY A 211 -13.06 17.48 -11.19
CA GLY A 211 -13.55 16.26 -10.56
C GLY A 211 -13.45 15.01 -11.45
N THR A 212 -12.46 14.96 -12.36
CA THR A 212 -12.28 13.87 -13.33
C THR A 212 -11.13 12.91 -12.97
N LEU A 213 -10.38 13.21 -11.90
CA LEU A 213 -9.33 12.32 -11.44
C LEU A 213 -9.90 11.04 -10.83
N PRO A 214 -9.16 9.92 -10.91
CA PRO A 214 -9.48 8.73 -10.11
C PRO A 214 -9.30 9.01 -8.61
N PRO A 215 -9.87 8.14 -7.72
CA PRO A 215 -9.76 8.28 -6.26
C PRO A 215 -8.33 8.34 -5.71
N ALA A 216 -7.39 7.71 -6.40
CA ALA A 216 -5.96 7.79 -6.11
C ALA A 216 -5.18 8.10 -7.39
N ILE A 217 -4.15 8.93 -7.27
CA ILE A 217 -3.29 9.31 -8.37
C ILE A 217 -1.88 9.57 -7.88
N GLY A 218 -0.90 9.40 -8.75
CA GLY A 218 0.48 9.70 -8.43
C GLY A 218 1.38 9.67 -9.64
N ILE A 219 2.69 9.78 -9.39
CA ILE A 219 3.71 9.69 -10.42
C ILE A 219 4.67 8.54 -10.11
N ARG A 220 5.16 7.86 -11.14
CA ARG A 220 6.36 7.04 -11.04
C ARG A 220 7.55 7.83 -11.61
N ILE A 221 8.51 8.13 -10.75
CA ILE A 221 9.75 8.80 -11.14
C ILE A 221 10.74 7.78 -11.71
N LYS A 222 11.84 8.25 -12.31
CA LYS A 222 12.93 7.37 -12.71
C LYS A 222 13.67 6.79 -11.49
N PRO A 223 14.44 5.70 -11.64
CA PRO A 223 15.26 5.15 -10.56
C PRO A 223 16.25 6.18 -9.99
N LEU A 224 16.59 6.01 -8.70
CA LEU A 224 17.67 6.78 -8.06
C LEU A 224 19.03 6.10 -8.25
N SER A 225 19.27 5.54 -9.45
CA SER A 225 20.58 5.03 -9.84
C SER A 225 21.58 6.17 -10.07
N GLU A 226 22.87 5.83 -10.19
CA GLU A 226 23.92 6.85 -10.40
C GLU A 226 23.64 7.72 -11.64
N GLU A 227 23.18 7.11 -12.71
CA GLU A 227 22.92 7.76 -14.00
C GLU A 227 21.66 8.61 -14.00
N LEU A 228 20.62 8.19 -13.23
CA LEU A 228 19.27 8.76 -13.32
C LEU A 228 18.85 9.59 -12.11
N LYS A 229 19.53 9.48 -10.98
CA LYS A 229 19.13 10.14 -9.71
C LYS A 229 18.88 11.63 -9.83
N ARG A 230 19.73 12.35 -10.58
CA ARG A 230 19.57 13.79 -10.78
C ARG A 230 18.34 14.11 -11.63
N ARG A 231 18.14 13.36 -12.70
CA ARG A 231 16.97 13.49 -13.57
C ARG A 231 15.68 13.15 -12.82
N SER A 232 15.70 12.09 -12.06
CA SER A 232 14.57 11.63 -11.25
C SER A 232 14.10 12.68 -10.24
N LEU A 233 15.02 13.21 -9.42
CA LEU A 233 14.71 14.24 -8.43
C LEU A 233 14.29 15.57 -9.09
N ARG A 234 14.80 15.88 -10.28
CA ARG A 234 14.35 17.04 -11.03
C ARG A 234 12.91 16.89 -11.53
N THR A 235 12.53 15.70 -12.05
CA THR A 235 11.16 15.42 -12.46
C THR A 235 10.20 15.50 -11.27
N PHE A 236 10.58 14.90 -10.14
CA PHE A 236 9.85 15.00 -8.87
C PHE A 236 9.58 16.47 -8.48
N ASP A 237 10.62 17.30 -8.44
CA ASP A 237 10.52 18.71 -8.04
C ASP A 237 9.66 19.52 -9.02
N LEU A 238 9.94 19.43 -10.32
CA LEU A 238 9.20 20.17 -11.36
C LEU A 238 7.72 19.82 -11.37
N PHE A 239 7.39 18.51 -11.26
CA PHE A 239 6.00 18.06 -11.24
C PHE A 239 5.26 18.60 -10.03
N LEU A 240 5.79 18.40 -8.83
CA LEU A 240 5.12 18.81 -7.57
C LEU A 240 5.05 20.33 -7.46
N THR A 241 6.10 21.04 -7.83
CA THR A 241 6.10 22.52 -7.86
C THR A 241 4.97 23.02 -8.74
N ARG A 242 4.88 22.50 -9.99
CA ARG A 242 3.85 22.91 -10.92
C ARG A 242 2.45 22.54 -10.48
N LEU A 243 2.27 21.35 -9.88
CA LEU A 243 0.98 20.91 -9.35
C LEU A 243 0.50 21.87 -8.26
N LEU A 244 1.33 22.15 -7.24
CA LEU A 244 0.97 23.03 -6.13
C LEU A 244 0.71 24.48 -6.58
N GLU A 245 1.43 24.98 -7.56
CA GLU A 245 1.16 26.31 -8.15
C GLU A 245 -0.22 26.39 -8.80
N ARG A 246 -0.74 25.27 -9.29
CA ARG A 246 -2.04 25.22 -9.99
C ARG A 246 -3.21 24.80 -9.10
N THR A 247 -2.93 24.33 -7.89
CA THR A 247 -3.93 23.84 -6.93
C THR A 247 -3.93 24.63 -5.63
N ASP A 248 -3.37 25.84 -5.63
CA ASP A 248 -3.26 26.70 -4.46
C ASP A 248 -2.64 26.00 -3.24
N GLY A 249 -1.61 25.18 -3.49
CA GLY A 249 -0.87 24.45 -2.45
C GLY A 249 -1.53 23.15 -1.97
N VAL A 250 -2.61 22.69 -2.60
CA VAL A 250 -3.33 21.47 -2.20
C VAL A 250 -3.00 20.30 -3.12
N LEU A 251 -2.57 19.18 -2.57
CA LEU A 251 -2.42 17.93 -3.33
C LEU A 251 -3.77 17.24 -3.51
N PRO A 252 -4.01 16.57 -4.66
CA PRO A 252 -5.15 15.66 -4.79
C PRO A 252 -5.15 14.60 -3.69
N PRO A 253 -6.34 14.13 -3.25
CA PRO A 253 -6.44 13.04 -2.29
C PRO A 253 -5.65 11.81 -2.76
N ASN A 254 -5.02 11.11 -1.80
CA ASN A 254 -4.26 9.88 -2.06
C ASN A 254 -3.16 10.04 -3.14
N PHE A 255 -2.57 11.25 -3.24
CA PHE A 255 -1.42 11.46 -4.12
C PHE A 255 -0.18 10.76 -3.58
N VAL A 256 0.50 9.97 -4.41
CA VAL A 256 1.72 9.25 -4.03
C VAL A 256 2.80 9.32 -5.12
N VAL A 257 4.04 9.10 -4.71
CA VAL A 257 5.19 8.98 -5.61
C VAL A 257 5.68 7.53 -5.59
N THR A 258 5.86 6.90 -6.75
CA THR A 258 6.40 5.54 -6.84
C THR A 258 7.92 5.60 -7.06
N LEU A 259 8.69 4.94 -6.20
CA LEU A 259 10.14 4.77 -6.33
C LEU A 259 10.45 3.42 -6.99
N PRO A 260 10.92 3.39 -8.25
CA PRO A 260 11.22 2.15 -8.96
C PRO A 260 12.65 1.66 -8.73
N LYS A 261 12.91 0.41 -9.08
CA LYS A 261 14.23 -0.25 -9.22
C LYS A 261 15.17 -0.02 -8.02
N ILE A 262 14.64 -0.17 -6.81
CA ILE A 262 15.35 0.07 -5.55
C ILE A 262 16.41 -1.04 -5.34
N THR A 263 17.66 -0.64 -5.13
CA THR A 263 18.79 -1.54 -4.88
C THR A 263 19.43 -1.35 -3.51
N SER A 264 19.12 -0.26 -2.80
CA SER A 264 19.59 0.00 -1.45
C SER A 264 18.60 0.80 -0.62
N ALA A 265 18.67 0.65 0.70
CA ALA A 265 17.86 1.43 1.64
C ALA A 265 18.19 2.93 1.61
N ASP A 266 19.42 3.28 1.19
CA ASP A 266 19.84 4.69 1.06
C ASP A 266 19.08 5.42 -0.04
N GLN A 267 18.61 4.72 -1.09
CA GLN A 267 17.75 5.32 -2.12
C GLN A 267 16.39 5.68 -1.55
N VAL A 268 15.84 4.86 -0.66
CA VAL A 268 14.58 5.16 0.05
C VAL A 268 14.76 6.34 1.01
N ALA A 269 15.85 6.35 1.78
CA ALA A 269 16.21 7.46 2.66
C ALA A 269 16.41 8.77 1.88
N ALA A 270 16.99 8.70 0.68
CA ALA A 270 17.18 9.87 -0.19
C ALA A 270 15.85 10.44 -0.68
N LEU A 271 14.89 9.59 -1.08
CA LEU A 271 13.54 10.06 -1.44
C LEU A 271 12.81 10.66 -0.24
N ALA A 272 12.88 10.03 0.93
CA ALA A 272 12.29 10.57 2.15
C ALA A 272 12.87 11.96 2.48
N SER A 273 14.19 12.12 2.36
CA SER A 273 14.86 13.42 2.54
C SER A 273 14.47 14.45 1.47
N ALA A 274 14.25 14.03 0.23
CA ALA A 274 13.76 14.90 -0.82
C ALA A 274 12.32 15.39 -0.53
N CYS A 275 11.46 14.51 0.00
CA CYS A 275 10.13 14.89 0.48
C CYS A 275 10.21 15.90 1.64
N ASP A 276 11.07 15.65 2.64
CA ASP A 276 11.29 16.58 3.77
C ASP A 276 11.73 17.97 3.26
N ALA A 277 12.70 17.99 2.33
CA ALA A 277 13.21 19.23 1.75
C ALA A 277 12.13 19.98 0.96
N PHE A 278 11.40 19.26 0.12
CA PHE A 278 10.32 19.84 -0.69
C PHE A 278 9.21 20.43 0.19
N GLU A 279 8.74 19.68 1.20
CA GLU A 279 7.74 20.13 2.16
C GLU A 279 8.20 21.39 2.90
N TYR A 280 9.45 21.42 3.36
CA TYR A 280 10.02 22.58 4.03
C TYR A 280 10.01 23.83 3.14
N TRP A 281 10.50 23.72 1.90
CA TRP A 281 10.61 24.88 1.00
C TRP A 281 9.26 25.32 0.42
N ARG A 282 8.27 24.42 0.38
CA ARG A 282 6.89 24.74 -0.06
C ARG A 282 5.93 25.01 1.08
N GLU A 283 6.43 25.07 2.33
CA GLU A 283 5.66 25.34 3.52
C GLU A 283 4.48 24.35 3.73
N LEU A 284 4.66 23.09 3.30
CA LEU A 284 3.69 22.02 3.52
C LEU A 284 3.88 21.39 4.90
N PRO A 285 2.81 20.85 5.51
CA PRO A 285 2.95 20.05 6.73
C PRO A 285 3.89 18.87 6.53
N ALA A 286 4.72 18.56 7.53
CA ALA A 286 5.63 17.42 7.47
C ALA A 286 4.85 16.10 7.28
N GLY A 287 5.31 15.24 6.38
CA GLY A 287 4.67 13.97 6.07
C GLY A 287 3.48 14.07 5.11
N THR A 288 3.27 15.22 4.45
CA THR A 288 2.26 15.40 3.39
C THR A 288 2.55 14.51 2.19
N LEU A 289 3.82 14.47 1.75
CA LEU A 289 4.25 13.62 0.63
C LEU A 289 4.43 12.18 1.08
N ARG A 290 3.73 11.28 0.42
CA ARG A 290 3.79 9.84 0.62
C ARG A 290 4.37 9.18 -0.62
N PHE A 291 4.97 8.01 -0.45
CA PHE A 291 5.49 7.25 -1.57
C PHE A 291 5.29 5.74 -1.39
N GLU A 292 5.38 5.04 -2.48
CA GLU A 292 5.32 3.58 -2.54
C GLU A 292 6.60 3.01 -3.15
N LEU A 293 6.92 1.79 -2.77
CA LEU A 293 8.12 1.08 -3.18
C LEU A 293 7.81 0.12 -4.30
N MET A 294 8.61 0.16 -5.38
CA MET A 294 8.60 -0.88 -6.39
C MET A 294 9.59 -1.99 -6.00
N VAL A 295 9.08 -3.18 -5.79
CA VAL A 295 9.85 -4.38 -5.44
C VAL A 295 10.09 -5.18 -6.71
N GLU A 296 11.21 -4.90 -7.38
CA GLU A 296 11.49 -5.44 -8.72
C GLU A 296 12.99 -5.72 -8.96
N THR A 297 13.77 -5.65 -7.91
CA THR A 297 15.20 -6.04 -7.93
C THR A 297 15.44 -7.16 -6.93
N THR A 298 16.44 -7.99 -7.15
CA THR A 298 16.82 -9.03 -6.17
C THR A 298 17.28 -8.42 -4.86
N GLN A 299 17.93 -7.23 -4.90
CA GLN A 299 18.38 -6.49 -3.73
C GLN A 299 17.24 -5.92 -2.90
N SER A 300 16.05 -5.71 -3.49
CA SER A 300 14.86 -5.32 -2.72
C SER A 300 14.30 -6.46 -1.86
N ILE A 301 14.64 -7.70 -2.17
CA ILE A 301 14.24 -8.89 -1.41
C ILE A 301 15.29 -9.27 -0.38
N VAL A 302 16.55 -9.47 -0.81
CA VAL A 302 17.66 -9.88 0.05
C VAL A 302 18.84 -8.94 -0.15
N ALA A 303 19.31 -8.35 0.94
CA ALA A 303 20.49 -7.49 0.96
C ALA A 303 21.79 -8.30 0.83
N PRO A 304 22.93 -7.67 0.49
CA PRO A 304 24.22 -8.35 0.34
C PRO A 304 24.70 -9.08 1.61
N ASP A 305 24.24 -8.66 2.78
CA ASP A 305 24.54 -9.30 4.08
C ASP A 305 23.60 -10.49 4.39
N GLY A 306 22.71 -10.86 3.48
CA GLY A 306 21.75 -11.95 3.62
C GLY A 306 20.50 -11.60 4.43
N THR A 307 20.33 -10.36 4.87
CA THR A 307 19.11 -9.92 5.56
C THR A 307 18.01 -9.55 4.57
N VAL A 308 16.75 -9.63 5.02
CA VAL A 308 15.59 -9.17 4.21
C VAL A 308 15.56 -7.65 4.16
N SER A 309 15.49 -7.09 2.97
CA SER A 309 15.64 -5.64 2.74
C SER A 309 14.41 -4.81 3.09
N LEU A 310 13.20 -5.34 2.88
CA LEU A 310 11.95 -4.58 2.96
C LEU A 310 11.70 -3.90 4.32
N PRO A 311 11.91 -4.54 5.48
CA PRO A 311 11.73 -3.87 6.76
C PRO A 311 12.64 -2.65 6.93
N ARG A 312 13.86 -2.73 6.38
CA ARG A 312 14.79 -1.60 6.40
C ARG A 312 14.34 -0.49 5.44
N PHE A 313 13.83 -0.83 4.27
CA PHE A 313 13.28 0.16 3.33
C PHE A 313 12.13 0.93 3.97
N VAL A 314 11.20 0.24 4.64
CA VAL A 314 10.09 0.89 5.35
C VAL A 314 10.59 1.81 6.45
N ALA A 315 11.58 1.36 7.23
CA ALA A 315 12.17 2.18 8.30
C ALA A 315 12.85 3.45 7.75
N GLU A 316 13.63 3.32 6.66
CA GLU A 316 14.28 4.46 6.01
C GLU A 316 13.29 5.42 5.33
N GLY A 317 12.09 4.93 5.02
CA GLY A 317 11.00 5.76 4.52
C GLY A 317 10.41 6.75 5.54
N GLY A 318 10.78 6.64 6.82
CA GLY A 318 10.43 7.63 7.84
C GLY A 318 8.90 7.81 8.02
N GLY A 319 8.10 6.74 7.86
CA GLY A 319 6.64 6.76 7.96
C GLY A 319 5.92 7.28 6.71
N ARG A 320 6.63 7.49 5.60
CA ARG A 320 6.07 7.98 4.32
C ARG A 320 5.67 6.86 3.37
N VAL A 321 6.16 5.62 3.58
CA VAL A 321 5.82 4.46 2.75
C VAL A 321 4.37 4.07 3.01
N VAL A 322 3.57 3.90 1.94
CA VAL A 322 2.16 3.52 2.03
C VAL A 322 1.84 2.19 1.36
N ALA A 323 2.69 1.76 0.43
CA ALA A 323 2.50 0.51 -0.31
C ALA A 323 3.82 -0.07 -0.83
N ALA A 324 3.79 -1.35 -1.17
CA ALA A 324 4.84 -2.03 -1.92
C ALA A 324 4.22 -2.75 -3.12
N HIS A 325 4.72 -2.45 -4.31
CA HIS A 325 4.25 -2.97 -5.60
C HIS A 325 5.27 -3.92 -6.18
N PHE A 326 4.86 -5.10 -6.60
CA PHE A 326 5.75 -6.09 -7.19
C PHE A 326 5.92 -5.87 -8.70
N GLY A 327 7.15 -5.76 -9.18
CA GLY A 327 7.49 -5.59 -10.60
C GLY A 327 7.95 -6.89 -11.23
N THR A 328 7.03 -7.64 -11.83
CA THR A 328 7.24 -9.00 -12.35
C THR A 328 8.40 -9.11 -13.34
N TYR A 329 8.48 -8.21 -14.31
CA TYR A 329 9.38 -8.36 -15.46
C TYR A 329 10.80 -7.96 -15.14
N ASP A 330 11.00 -6.84 -14.47
CA ASP A 330 12.32 -6.43 -13.97
C ASP A 330 12.88 -7.44 -12.97
N TYR A 331 12.03 -7.94 -12.05
CA TYR A 331 12.46 -8.93 -11.06
C TYR A 331 12.86 -10.25 -11.70
N THR A 332 12.06 -10.79 -12.63
CA THR A 332 12.38 -12.03 -13.31
C THR A 332 13.60 -11.89 -14.22
N ALA A 333 13.79 -10.73 -14.86
CA ALA A 333 15.00 -10.42 -15.62
C ALA A 333 16.23 -10.39 -14.70
N ALA A 334 16.13 -9.72 -13.54
CA ALA A 334 17.20 -9.69 -12.54
C ALA A 334 17.56 -11.08 -11.99
N CYS A 335 16.59 -12.01 -11.97
CA CYS A 335 16.82 -13.42 -11.62
C CYS A 335 17.36 -14.27 -12.79
N GLY A 336 17.65 -13.69 -13.94
CA GLY A 336 18.18 -14.40 -15.12
C GLY A 336 17.15 -15.24 -15.85
N ILE A 337 15.84 -15.01 -15.65
CA ILE A 337 14.77 -15.72 -16.33
C ILE A 337 14.63 -15.16 -17.76
N THR A 338 14.62 -16.03 -18.75
CA THR A 338 14.46 -15.60 -20.15
C THR A 338 13.07 -15.07 -20.45
N ALA A 339 12.95 -14.10 -21.35
CA ALA A 339 11.71 -13.38 -21.64
C ALA A 339 10.49 -14.30 -21.92
N ALA A 340 10.71 -15.45 -22.55
CA ALA A 340 9.65 -16.43 -22.85
C ALA A 340 9.01 -17.06 -21.59
N HIS A 341 9.68 -16.96 -20.43
CA HIS A 341 9.24 -17.53 -19.15
C HIS A 341 8.94 -16.49 -18.09
N GLN A 342 9.01 -15.20 -18.44
CA GLN A 342 8.67 -14.09 -17.53
C GLN A 342 7.15 -13.90 -17.49
N HIS A 343 6.53 -14.33 -16.40
CA HIS A 343 5.10 -14.17 -16.15
C HIS A 343 4.79 -14.16 -14.66
N MET A 344 3.63 -13.61 -14.27
CA MET A 344 3.22 -13.40 -12.88
C MET A 344 3.17 -14.68 -12.04
N ARG A 345 2.91 -15.84 -12.64
CA ARG A 345 2.82 -17.14 -11.95
C ARG A 345 4.15 -17.90 -11.93
N HIS A 346 5.27 -17.25 -12.30
CA HIS A 346 6.58 -17.89 -12.20
C HIS A 346 6.94 -18.10 -10.71
N PRO A 347 7.45 -19.28 -10.31
CA PRO A 347 7.73 -19.57 -8.88
C PRO A 347 8.65 -18.57 -8.19
N VAL A 348 9.58 -17.94 -8.93
CA VAL A 348 10.46 -16.91 -8.37
C VAL A 348 9.68 -15.65 -7.98
N CYS A 349 8.58 -15.33 -8.69
CA CYS A 349 7.70 -14.23 -8.32
C CYS A 349 6.93 -14.56 -7.03
N ASP A 350 6.44 -15.79 -6.90
CA ASP A 350 5.74 -16.22 -5.68
C ASP A 350 6.67 -16.17 -4.48
N PHE A 351 7.94 -16.56 -4.63
CA PHE A 351 8.93 -16.41 -3.57
C PHE A 351 9.06 -14.95 -3.10
N ALA A 352 9.26 -14.01 -4.03
CA ALA A 352 9.39 -12.59 -3.68
C ALA A 352 8.12 -12.05 -3.01
N LYS A 353 6.95 -12.40 -3.53
CA LYS A 353 5.65 -12.01 -2.97
C LYS A 353 5.44 -12.56 -1.57
N HIS A 354 5.83 -13.80 -1.29
CA HIS A 354 5.78 -14.35 0.07
C HIS A 354 6.70 -13.59 1.02
N VAL A 355 7.91 -13.20 0.59
CA VAL A 355 8.78 -12.34 1.40
C VAL A 355 8.12 -10.99 1.68
N MET A 356 7.49 -10.36 0.66
CA MET A 356 6.73 -9.11 0.86
C MET A 356 5.63 -9.30 1.92
N GLN A 357 4.84 -10.37 1.83
CA GLN A 357 3.77 -10.66 2.79
C GLN A 357 4.28 -10.86 4.21
N VAL A 358 5.26 -11.74 4.39
CA VAL A 358 5.79 -12.08 5.72
C VAL A 358 6.40 -10.86 6.42
N THR A 359 7.05 -9.97 5.65
CA THR A 359 7.76 -8.82 6.21
C THR A 359 6.89 -7.58 6.41
N LEU A 360 5.79 -7.45 5.66
CA LEU A 360 4.95 -6.27 5.65
C LEU A 360 3.53 -6.52 6.21
N ALA A 361 3.20 -7.77 6.55
CA ALA A 361 1.92 -8.09 7.18
C ALA A 361 1.75 -7.33 8.50
N GLY A 362 0.58 -6.73 8.71
CA GLY A 362 0.23 -5.99 9.91
C GLY A 362 0.86 -4.60 10.02
N THR A 363 1.69 -4.17 9.07
CA THR A 363 2.30 -2.82 9.06
C THR A 363 1.37 -1.72 8.56
N GLY A 364 0.18 -2.07 8.05
CA GLY A 364 -0.76 -1.12 7.43
C GLY A 364 -0.42 -0.78 5.98
N LEU A 365 0.68 -1.29 5.44
CA LEU A 365 1.08 -1.06 4.05
C LEU A 365 0.27 -1.95 3.10
N TRP A 366 -0.11 -1.39 1.95
CA TRP A 366 -0.76 -2.16 0.90
C TRP A 366 0.24 -2.94 0.07
N LEU A 367 -0.13 -4.16 -0.31
CA LEU A 367 0.64 -4.98 -1.21
C LEU A 367 -0.08 -5.07 -2.56
N SER A 368 0.65 -4.76 -3.63
CA SER A 368 0.19 -4.89 -5.01
C SER A 368 1.03 -5.92 -5.76
N ASP A 369 0.39 -6.83 -6.46
CA ASP A 369 1.04 -7.72 -7.43
C ASP A 369 1.37 -6.94 -8.71
N GLY A 370 2.06 -7.58 -9.65
CA GLY A 370 2.49 -7.00 -10.90
C GLY A 370 1.41 -6.97 -11.99
N ALA A 371 1.85 -6.90 -13.24
CA ALA A 371 1.01 -6.78 -14.42
C ALA A 371 1.07 -8.00 -15.34
N THR A 372 -0.01 -8.23 -16.08
CA THR A 372 -0.01 -9.11 -17.25
C THR A 372 0.39 -8.29 -18.49
N ASN A 373 1.49 -8.65 -19.14
CA ASN A 373 2.01 -7.94 -20.31
C ASN A 373 1.41 -8.39 -21.65
N VAL A 374 0.44 -9.32 -21.64
CA VAL A 374 -0.30 -9.73 -22.84
C VAL A 374 -1.52 -8.85 -23.01
N MET A 375 -1.49 -8.02 -24.07
CA MET A 375 -2.56 -7.04 -24.30
C MET A 375 -3.74 -7.68 -25.04
N PRO A 376 -5.00 -7.43 -24.57
CA PRO A 376 -6.19 -7.93 -25.26
C PRO A 376 -6.54 -7.04 -26.45
N ILE A 377 -5.75 -7.17 -27.53
CA ILE A 377 -5.87 -6.38 -28.77
C ILE A 377 -5.85 -7.33 -29.95
N GLY A 378 -6.73 -7.09 -30.93
CA GLY A 378 -6.79 -7.87 -32.17
C GLY A 378 -8.11 -8.63 -32.35
N PRO A 379 -8.15 -9.72 -33.11
CA PRO A 379 -9.35 -10.54 -33.30
C PRO A 379 -9.89 -11.10 -31.98
N ARG A 380 -11.19 -11.42 -31.96
CA ARG A 380 -11.91 -11.90 -30.76
C ARG A 380 -11.19 -13.04 -30.03
N GLU A 381 -10.68 -14.02 -30.74
CA GLU A 381 -10.01 -15.18 -30.18
C GLU A 381 -8.68 -14.79 -29.47
N VAL A 382 -7.99 -13.78 -29.97
CA VAL A 382 -6.77 -13.23 -29.35
C VAL A 382 -7.14 -12.48 -28.07
N VAL A 383 -8.17 -11.65 -28.14
CA VAL A 383 -8.67 -10.90 -26.99
C VAL A 383 -9.16 -11.84 -25.88
N HIS A 384 -9.95 -12.87 -26.24
CA HIS A 384 -10.45 -13.84 -25.25
C HIS A 384 -9.31 -14.63 -24.59
N ARG A 385 -8.27 -15.04 -25.34
CA ARG A 385 -7.09 -15.69 -24.72
C ARG A 385 -6.34 -14.77 -23.77
N ALA A 386 -6.16 -13.51 -24.16
CA ALA A 386 -5.52 -12.50 -23.29
C ALA A 386 -6.36 -12.20 -22.04
N TRP A 387 -7.68 -12.10 -22.17
CA TRP A 387 -8.60 -11.93 -21.06
C TRP A 387 -8.57 -13.12 -20.09
N ARG A 388 -8.57 -14.35 -20.59
CA ARG A 388 -8.47 -15.56 -19.77
C ARG A 388 -7.17 -15.56 -18.99
N LEU A 389 -6.04 -15.34 -19.66
CA LEU A 389 -4.74 -15.25 -18.99
C LEU A 389 -4.71 -14.16 -17.92
N HIS A 390 -5.26 -12.98 -18.22
CA HIS A 390 -5.32 -11.88 -17.25
C HIS A 390 -6.19 -12.24 -16.04
N ALA A 391 -7.37 -12.82 -16.27
CA ALA A 391 -8.25 -13.28 -15.19
C ALA A 391 -7.59 -14.35 -14.31
N GLU A 392 -6.86 -15.31 -14.90
CA GLU A 392 -6.09 -16.31 -14.18
C GLU A 392 -4.98 -15.68 -13.32
N HIS A 393 -4.26 -14.68 -13.83
CA HIS A 393 -3.23 -13.97 -13.10
C HIS A 393 -3.82 -13.19 -11.94
N VAL A 394 -4.92 -12.45 -12.15
CA VAL A 394 -5.63 -11.72 -11.08
C VAL A 394 -6.12 -12.69 -10.01
N ARG A 395 -6.70 -13.82 -10.40
CA ARG A 395 -7.17 -14.84 -9.46
C ARG A 395 -6.01 -15.44 -8.65
N HIS A 396 -4.87 -15.71 -9.28
CA HIS A 396 -3.66 -16.18 -8.60
C HIS A 396 -3.19 -15.17 -7.54
N SER A 397 -3.18 -13.88 -7.86
CA SER A 397 -2.85 -12.81 -6.92
C SER A 397 -3.82 -12.79 -5.73
N LEU A 398 -5.13 -12.83 -5.97
CA LEU A 398 -6.16 -12.82 -4.93
C LEU A 398 -6.07 -14.01 -3.98
N VAL A 399 -5.89 -15.23 -4.52
CA VAL A 399 -5.69 -16.45 -3.73
C VAL A 399 -4.43 -16.36 -2.87
N SER A 400 -3.39 -15.70 -3.40
CA SER A 400 -2.13 -15.45 -2.69
C SER A 400 -2.18 -14.26 -1.73
N GLY A 401 -3.35 -13.60 -1.56
CA GLY A 401 -3.52 -12.48 -0.63
C GLY A 401 -3.10 -11.10 -1.17
N PHE A 402 -2.85 -10.99 -2.47
CA PHE A 402 -2.62 -9.71 -3.15
C PHE A 402 -3.92 -9.22 -3.78
N TYR A 403 -4.52 -8.18 -3.18
CA TYR A 403 -5.82 -7.66 -3.60
C TYR A 403 -5.74 -6.47 -4.54
N GLN A 404 -4.54 -6.07 -4.92
CA GLN A 404 -4.22 -5.04 -5.90
C GLN A 404 -3.21 -5.58 -6.90
N GLY A 405 -3.22 -5.07 -8.12
CA GLY A 405 -2.24 -5.38 -9.16
C GLY A 405 -2.16 -4.25 -10.18
N TRP A 406 -1.41 -4.42 -11.27
CA TRP A 406 -1.29 -3.40 -12.29
C TRP A 406 -2.09 -3.76 -13.53
N ASP A 407 -2.64 -2.72 -14.18
CA ASP A 407 -3.19 -2.82 -15.52
C ASP A 407 -2.45 -1.86 -16.46
N LEU A 408 -2.14 -2.35 -17.65
CA LEU A 408 -1.32 -1.66 -18.65
C LEU A 408 -2.14 -1.23 -19.87
N HIS A 409 -3.36 -1.76 -20.02
CA HIS A 409 -4.22 -1.48 -21.16
C HIS A 409 -5.69 -1.44 -20.73
N PRO A 410 -6.50 -0.48 -21.21
CA PRO A 410 -7.90 -0.34 -20.79
C PRO A 410 -8.76 -1.58 -21.05
N ALA A 411 -8.46 -2.37 -22.07
CA ALA A 411 -9.17 -3.63 -22.32
C ALA A 411 -8.89 -4.73 -21.27
N GLN A 412 -7.99 -4.52 -20.30
CA GLN A 412 -7.82 -5.38 -19.13
C GLN A 412 -8.81 -5.06 -18.01
N LEU A 413 -9.38 -3.86 -17.97
CA LEU A 413 -10.30 -3.44 -16.90
C LEU A 413 -11.53 -4.35 -16.73
N PRO A 414 -12.19 -4.83 -17.81
CA PRO A 414 -13.30 -5.76 -17.66
C PRO A 414 -12.90 -7.05 -16.93
N THR A 415 -11.76 -7.62 -17.26
CA THR A 415 -11.29 -8.86 -16.62
C THR A 415 -10.73 -8.63 -15.22
N ARG A 416 -10.13 -7.47 -14.93
CA ARG A 416 -9.74 -7.08 -13.58
C ARG A 416 -10.93 -7.11 -12.64
N TYR A 417 -11.97 -6.34 -12.95
CA TYR A 417 -13.16 -6.26 -12.10
C TYR A 417 -13.92 -7.56 -12.02
N ALA A 418 -14.06 -8.27 -13.15
CA ALA A 418 -14.75 -9.54 -13.17
C ALA A 418 -14.07 -10.59 -12.29
N ALA A 419 -12.74 -10.74 -12.39
CA ALA A 419 -11.99 -11.69 -11.58
C ALA A 419 -12.05 -11.37 -10.09
N VAL A 420 -11.96 -10.08 -9.71
CA VAL A 420 -12.12 -9.62 -8.32
C VAL A 420 -13.53 -9.90 -7.81
N TYR A 421 -14.56 -9.58 -8.59
CA TYR A 421 -15.94 -9.81 -8.17
C TYR A 421 -16.27 -11.30 -8.05
N ALA A 422 -15.85 -12.10 -9.03
CA ALA A 422 -16.05 -13.54 -9.00
C ALA A 422 -15.42 -14.16 -7.74
N PHE A 423 -14.18 -13.80 -7.44
CA PHE A 423 -13.46 -14.30 -6.26
C PHE A 423 -14.24 -14.09 -4.95
N PHE A 424 -14.82 -12.89 -4.77
CA PHE A 424 -15.60 -12.61 -3.57
C PHE A 424 -17.02 -13.20 -3.63
N LEU A 425 -17.64 -13.28 -4.79
CA LEU A 425 -19.02 -13.80 -4.91
C LEU A 425 -19.07 -15.33 -4.81
N GLU A 426 -18.07 -16.05 -5.30
CA GLU A 426 -17.95 -17.51 -5.17
C GLU A 426 -17.92 -17.97 -3.70
N GLY A 427 -17.18 -17.27 -2.86
CA GLY A 427 -17.00 -17.61 -1.44
C GLY A 427 -18.07 -17.03 -0.51
N LEU A 428 -18.95 -16.12 -0.99
CA LEU A 428 -19.80 -15.28 -0.15
C LEU A 428 -20.74 -16.08 0.76
N GLY A 429 -21.38 -17.10 0.22
CA GLY A 429 -22.32 -17.94 1.00
C GLY A 429 -21.63 -18.62 2.19
N THR A 430 -20.55 -19.35 1.90
CA THR A 430 -19.77 -20.05 2.93
C THR A 430 -19.20 -19.09 3.97
N ALA A 431 -18.63 -17.94 3.53
CA ALA A 431 -18.10 -16.93 4.44
C ALA A 431 -19.20 -16.34 5.34
N SER A 432 -20.41 -16.13 4.79
CA SER A 432 -21.56 -15.63 5.52
C SER A 432 -21.99 -16.57 6.65
N ASP A 433 -22.17 -17.84 6.33
CA ASP A 433 -22.62 -18.85 7.30
C ASP A 433 -21.58 -19.04 8.42
N ARG A 434 -20.30 -19.08 8.05
CA ARG A 434 -19.21 -19.21 9.03
C ARG A 434 -19.14 -17.98 9.94
N LEU A 435 -19.20 -16.76 9.42
CA LEU A 435 -19.11 -15.53 10.22
C LEU A 435 -20.31 -15.42 11.17
N ARG A 436 -21.54 -15.64 10.68
CA ARG A 436 -22.76 -15.61 11.52
C ARG A 436 -22.70 -16.61 12.66
N ASN A 437 -22.35 -17.87 12.36
CA ASN A 437 -22.24 -18.91 13.36
C ASN A 437 -21.21 -18.57 14.43
N PHE A 438 -20.07 -18.02 14.00
CA PHE A 438 -19.00 -17.65 14.91
C PHE A 438 -19.41 -16.49 15.84
N VAL A 439 -20.06 -15.46 15.30
CA VAL A 439 -20.58 -14.32 16.07
C VAL A 439 -21.69 -14.76 17.04
N GLN A 440 -22.63 -15.65 16.61
CA GLN A 440 -23.73 -16.14 17.45
C GLN A 440 -23.25 -16.98 18.63
N LYS A 441 -22.16 -17.71 18.46
CA LYS A 441 -21.57 -18.54 19.53
C LYS A 441 -20.54 -17.78 20.38
N ALA A 442 -20.58 -16.46 20.36
CA ALA A 442 -19.73 -15.59 21.15
C ALA A 442 -18.24 -15.96 21.07
N ALA A 443 -17.76 -16.25 19.84
CA ALA A 443 -16.36 -16.60 19.56
C ALA A 443 -15.85 -17.90 20.20
N GLN A 444 -16.72 -18.79 20.60
CA GLN A 444 -16.29 -20.14 20.93
C GLN A 444 -15.86 -20.88 19.67
N ALA A 445 -14.81 -21.68 19.80
CA ALA A 445 -14.42 -22.58 18.74
C ALA A 445 -15.59 -23.39 18.24
N THR A 446 -15.85 -23.38 16.93
CA THR A 446 -17.07 -23.91 16.37
C THR A 446 -16.79 -24.73 15.12
N LEU A 447 -17.48 -25.87 14.98
CA LEU A 447 -17.49 -26.66 13.76
C LEU A 447 -18.68 -26.24 12.90
N VAL A 448 -18.43 -25.77 11.69
CA VAL A 448 -19.44 -25.48 10.69
C VAL A 448 -19.25 -26.45 9.53
N GLY A 449 -20.12 -27.47 9.43
CA GLY A 449 -19.94 -28.55 8.47
C GLY A 449 -18.66 -29.35 8.78
N GLN A 450 -17.70 -29.35 7.87
CA GLN A 450 -16.39 -30.02 8.03
C GLN A 450 -15.25 -29.02 8.40
N VAL A 451 -15.58 -27.76 8.65
CA VAL A 451 -14.59 -26.70 8.93
C VAL A 451 -14.68 -26.28 10.39
N PHE A 452 -13.52 -26.24 11.04
CA PHE A 452 -13.36 -25.75 12.40
C PHE A 452 -12.90 -24.28 12.37
N ASP A 453 -13.66 -23.39 13.02
CA ASP A 453 -13.39 -21.97 13.09
C ASP A 453 -12.92 -21.54 14.49
N ASP A 454 -11.86 -20.74 14.54
CA ASP A 454 -11.31 -20.11 15.75
C ASP A 454 -11.26 -18.57 15.62
N ALA A 455 -10.72 -17.89 16.63
CA ALA A 455 -10.67 -16.41 16.64
C ALA A 455 -9.86 -15.82 15.47
N ALA A 456 -8.82 -16.49 14.99
CA ALA A 456 -8.03 -16.05 13.85
C ALA A 456 -8.89 -16.12 12.57
N THR A 457 -9.68 -17.18 12.42
CA THR A 457 -10.62 -17.33 11.32
C THR A 457 -11.68 -16.25 11.33
N GLY A 458 -12.19 -15.87 12.51
CA GLY A 458 -13.17 -14.77 12.65
C GLY A 458 -12.67 -13.44 12.10
N GLN A 459 -11.39 -13.09 12.35
CA GLN A 459 -10.78 -11.88 11.77
C GLN A 459 -10.60 -12.02 10.25
N GLY A 460 -10.20 -13.18 9.75
CA GLY A 460 -10.10 -13.45 8.32
C GLY A 460 -11.43 -13.30 7.59
N LEU A 461 -12.52 -13.79 8.18
CA LEU A 461 -13.87 -13.63 7.64
C LEU A 461 -14.33 -12.17 7.64
N LEU A 462 -14.05 -11.42 8.70
CA LEU A 462 -14.33 -9.99 8.74
C LEU A 462 -13.59 -9.23 7.63
N ASN A 463 -12.30 -9.51 7.45
CA ASN A 463 -11.49 -8.92 6.39
C ASN A 463 -12.01 -9.26 4.99
N TYR A 464 -12.52 -10.48 4.79
CA TYR A 464 -13.17 -10.89 3.54
C TYR A 464 -14.33 -9.96 3.17
N PHE A 465 -15.28 -9.74 4.11
CA PHE A 465 -16.43 -8.86 3.89
C PHE A 465 -16.01 -7.42 3.62
N LEU A 466 -15.02 -6.90 4.36
CA LEU A 466 -14.49 -5.55 4.16
C LEU A 466 -13.87 -5.37 2.78
N ARG A 467 -13.10 -6.36 2.31
CA ARG A 467 -12.50 -6.31 0.98
C ARG A 467 -13.54 -6.43 -0.12
N ALA A 468 -14.51 -7.33 0.03
CA ALA A 468 -15.63 -7.48 -0.90
C ALA A 468 -16.46 -6.19 -1.02
N LEU A 469 -16.69 -5.50 0.09
CA LEU A 469 -17.39 -4.21 0.13
C LEU A 469 -16.55 -3.10 -0.54
N ASN A 470 -15.28 -2.99 -0.17
CA ASN A 470 -14.39 -1.94 -0.65
C ASN A 470 -14.15 -1.99 -2.16
N CYS A 471 -14.07 -3.19 -2.75
CA CYS A 471 -13.91 -3.35 -4.19
C CYS A 471 -15.25 -3.23 -4.97
N GLY A 472 -16.39 -3.23 -4.28
CA GLY A 472 -17.72 -3.18 -4.89
C GLY A 472 -18.28 -4.54 -5.35
N ALA A 473 -17.66 -5.66 -4.95
CA ALA A 473 -18.19 -7.00 -5.22
C ALA A 473 -19.52 -7.25 -4.51
N ILE A 474 -19.75 -6.62 -3.36
CA ILE A 474 -21.03 -6.59 -2.64
C ILE A 474 -21.38 -5.15 -2.27
N THR A 475 -22.67 -4.87 -2.13
CA THR A 475 -23.20 -3.60 -1.63
C THR A 475 -23.15 -3.54 -0.10
N GLU A 476 -23.29 -2.33 0.49
CA GLU A 476 -23.41 -2.18 1.95
C GLU A 476 -24.59 -2.98 2.52
N HIS A 477 -25.73 -2.99 1.82
CA HIS A 477 -26.89 -3.77 2.20
C HIS A 477 -26.58 -5.28 2.22
N GLU A 478 -25.97 -5.80 1.15
CA GLU A 478 -25.57 -7.21 1.07
C GLU A 478 -24.53 -7.56 2.15
N ALA A 479 -23.56 -6.65 2.44
CA ALA A 479 -22.58 -6.88 3.48
C ALA A 479 -23.23 -7.05 4.86
N VAL A 480 -24.17 -6.18 5.23
CA VAL A 480 -24.94 -6.25 6.49
C VAL A 480 -25.81 -7.49 6.53
N GLU A 481 -26.61 -7.73 5.47
CA GLU A 481 -27.51 -8.90 5.37
C GLU A 481 -26.73 -10.21 5.48
N LYS A 482 -25.62 -10.33 4.77
CA LYS A 482 -24.84 -11.59 4.69
C LYS A 482 -23.95 -11.82 5.90
N SER A 483 -23.35 -10.79 6.47
CA SER A 483 -22.47 -10.94 7.64
C SER A 483 -23.24 -11.07 8.97
N GLY A 484 -24.45 -10.48 9.05
CA GLY A 484 -25.17 -10.32 10.32
C GLY A 484 -24.55 -9.27 11.26
N LEU A 485 -23.64 -8.43 10.73
CA LEU A 485 -22.98 -7.32 11.43
C LEU A 485 -23.53 -5.99 10.92
N THR A 486 -23.53 -4.99 11.79
CA THR A 486 -23.79 -3.60 11.35
C THR A 486 -22.61 -3.06 10.51
N LEU A 487 -22.87 -2.02 9.73
CA LEU A 487 -21.84 -1.40 8.91
C LEU A 487 -20.69 -0.81 9.76
N ASP A 488 -21.03 -0.28 10.94
CA ASP A 488 -20.04 0.25 11.90
C ASP A 488 -19.18 -0.86 12.51
N GLU A 489 -19.76 -2.03 12.80
CA GLU A 489 -19.00 -3.19 13.25
C GLU A 489 -18.04 -3.69 12.16
N LEU A 490 -18.50 -3.77 10.92
CA LEU A 490 -17.64 -4.11 9.77
C LEU A 490 -16.50 -3.11 9.62
N ARG A 491 -16.81 -1.81 9.58
CA ARG A 491 -15.82 -0.74 9.42
C ARG A 491 -14.86 -0.60 10.61
N GLY A 492 -15.28 -1.05 11.80
CA GLY A 492 -14.44 -1.09 12.99
C GLY A 492 -13.28 -2.08 12.92
N ARG A 493 -13.26 -3.00 11.95
CA ARG A 493 -12.14 -3.91 11.60
C ARG A 493 -11.56 -4.75 12.74
N SER A 494 -12.21 -4.82 13.87
CA SER A 494 -11.72 -5.57 15.03
C SER A 494 -12.75 -6.58 15.48
N PHE A 495 -12.47 -7.81 15.18
CA PHE A 495 -13.34 -8.92 15.59
C PHE A 495 -13.43 -9.03 17.12
N VAL A 496 -12.32 -8.79 17.83
CA VAL A 496 -12.29 -8.76 19.31
C VAL A 496 -13.24 -7.71 19.89
N LYS A 497 -13.29 -6.50 19.28
CA LYS A 497 -14.21 -5.44 19.72
C LYS A 497 -15.66 -5.77 19.44
N ILE A 498 -15.94 -6.49 18.36
CA ILE A 498 -17.30 -6.96 18.04
C ILE A 498 -17.77 -7.94 19.13
N LEU A 499 -16.93 -8.90 19.49
CA LEU A 499 -17.24 -9.89 20.52
C LEU A 499 -17.42 -9.25 21.89
N ALA A 500 -16.59 -8.30 22.28
CA ALA A 500 -16.68 -7.61 23.55
C ALA A 500 -18.01 -6.85 23.74
N LYS A 501 -18.70 -6.49 22.65
CA LYS A 501 -20.00 -5.79 22.67
C LYS A 501 -21.20 -6.72 22.65
N ARG A 502 -20.99 -8.02 22.41
CA ARG A 502 -22.03 -9.05 22.31
C ARG A 502 -21.76 -10.13 23.34
N PRO A 503 -22.09 -9.90 24.65
CA PRO A 503 -21.99 -10.94 25.64
C PRO A 503 -22.88 -12.13 25.24
N GLY A 504 -22.33 -13.36 25.31
CA GLY A 504 -23.02 -14.58 24.98
C GLY A 504 -24.18 -14.88 25.93
#